data_09ec6c80498e47ad225385da8a51267c
#
_entry.id   09ec6c80498e47ad225385da8a51267c
#
_cell.length_a   1.000
_cell.length_b   1.000
_cell.length_c   1.000
_cell.angle_alpha   90.00
_cell.angle_beta   90.00
_cell.angle_gamma   90.00
#
_symmetry.space_group_name_H-M   'P 1'
#
loop_
_entity.id
_entity.type
_entity.pdbx_description
1 polymer ?
#
loop_
_entity_poly.entity_id
_entity_poly.type
_entity_poly.pdbx_seq_one_letter_code
_entity_poly.pdbx_strand_id
1 'polypeptide(L)'
;MNKKVSSFTIICALIFSVGTLAFPAAAQEAPEAAERSGVGPDQGEGVKLEGELEIIHQDFKDGRGRYLYSLKLSDGTRVPLRFLKEPPTHLLTGDHVRANGRLSGGSLILYSGSTNVKKTTGGSTTTSTSSTPVPYTFGAQSMLIILVNFQDDIVEPYMATDVQNAFFTTANSFITENSYGQASLTGAVVGWYTIPDSVTTCNTSQIATDAKSAATAVGVNLSNYTRYVYFFPYSTACGFSGASNVGGKPSDSWINGTLNTYVIDHELGHAFGLWHSHSLACGTTATICSSGTIVEYGDLLDTMGTPQGASPDHNAYQKERLGWLNYGASPSIQTVTTSGTYTINVYESGGPGPKALKVLKSADPTTGAKTWYYLEARQAVGFDAFLLTDPQLYAQNETTGVLFHIGTDGNGNSADLLDMTPATPTHQGAYDPSLAVGQTFQDSAAGVTFTTKSVTSAGAAVSVQFSGGH
;
A
#
# COMPACT_ATOMS: atom_id res chain seq x y z
N MET A 1 47.78 -62.21 15.70
CA MET A 1 47.17 -61.57 16.90
C MET A 1 46.24 -60.47 16.40
N ASN A 2 44.96 -60.80 16.27
CA ASN A 2 43.92 -59.88 15.76
C ASN A 2 43.30 -59.12 16.91
N LYS A 3 43.34 -57.80 16.86
CA LYS A 3 42.50 -56.94 17.71
C LYS A 3 41.36 -56.40 16.87
N LYS A 4 40.12 -56.82 17.17
CA LYS A 4 38.86 -56.27 16.71
C LYS A 4 38.67 -54.95 17.42
N VAL A 5 38.42 -53.85 16.64
CA VAL A 5 37.90 -52.58 17.14
C VAL A 5 36.42 -52.58 16.84
N SER A 6 35.61 -52.50 17.87
CA SER A 6 34.15 -52.41 17.79
C SER A 6 33.76 -50.91 17.65
N SER A 7 33.12 -50.54 16.53
CA SER A 7 32.56 -49.22 16.35
C SER A 7 31.15 -49.17 16.96
N PHE A 8 30.97 -48.36 17.98
CA PHE A 8 29.66 -48.00 18.50
C PHE A 8 29.13 -46.80 17.68
N THR A 9 28.09 -47.01 16.91
CA THR A 9 27.34 -45.95 16.24
C THR A 9 26.29 -45.43 17.20
N ILE A 10 26.49 -44.21 17.70
CA ILE A 10 25.48 -43.49 18.48
C ILE A 10 24.57 -42.75 17.46
N ILE A 11 23.33 -43.23 17.34
CA ILE A 11 22.27 -42.52 16.59
C ILE A 11 21.70 -41.50 17.56
N CYS A 12 22.09 -40.22 17.38
CA CYS A 12 21.39 -39.10 17.98
C CYS A 12 20.13 -38.81 17.15
N ALA A 13 18.98 -39.24 17.65
CA ALA A 13 17.69 -38.78 17.12
C ALA A 13 17.45 -37.33 17.58
N LEU A 14 17.67 -36.38 16.68
CA LEU A 14 17.22 -34.99 16.86
C LEU A 14 15.71 -34.98 16.62
N ILE A 15 14.96 -34.89 17.69
CA ILE A 15 13.53 -34.56 17.66
C ILE A 15 13.44 -33.07 17.38
N PHE A 16 13.15 -32.69 16.12
CA PHE A 16 12.69 -31.36 15.78
C PHE A 16 11.25 -31.21 16.30
N SER A 17 11.09 -30.55 17.41
CA SER A 17 9.79 -30.03 17.82
C SER A 17 9.49 -28.83 16.88
N VAL A 18 8.62 -29.06 15.91
CA VAL A 18 8.02 -27.98 15.14
C VAL A 18 7.11 -27.19 16.09
N GLY A 19 7.65 -26.16 16.70
CA GLY A 19 6.84 -25.17 17.38
C GLY A 19 6.07 -24.40 16.33
N THR A 20 4.76 -24.60 16.28
CA THR A 20 3.84 -23.73 15.56
C THR A 20 3.93 -22.35 16.21
N LEU A 21 4.67 -21.44 15.58
CA LEU A 21 4.58 -20.03 15.87
C LEU A 21 3.22 -19.55 15.36
N ALA A 22 2.21 -19.58 16.23
CA ALA A 22 1.00 -18.82 16.01
C ALA A 22 1.39 -17.34 16.10
N PHE A 23 1.44 -16.67 14.94
CA PHE A 23 1.47 -15.22 14.93
C PHE A 23 0.14 -14.74 15.52
N PRO A 24 0.16 -13.86 16.55
CA PRO A 24 -1.08 -13.22 16.97
C PRO A 24 -1.61 -12.43 15.79
N ALA A 25 -2.90 -12.60 15.50
CA ALA A 25 -3.62 -11.72 14.60
C ALA A 25 -3.30 -10.27 15.04
N ALA A 26 -2.77 -9.45 14.11
CA ALA A 26 -2.51 -8.05 14.38
C ALA A 26 -3.84 -7.44 14.83
N ALA A 27 -3.96 -7.22 16.12
CA ALA A 27 -5.11 -6.51 16.64
C ALA A 27 -5.03 -5.10 16.05
N GLN A 28 -5.99 -4.79 15.20
CA GLN A 28 -6.27 -3.42 14.83
C GLN A 28 -6.36 -2.64 16.15
N GLU A 29 -5.35 -1.80 16.45
CA GLU A 29 -5.50 -0.89 17.56
C GLU A 29 -6.74 -0.06 17.26
N ALA A 30 -7.82 -0.36 17.97
CA ALA A 30 -8.89 0.60 18.14
C ALA A 30 -8.22 1.91 18.57
N PRO A 31 -8.64 3.07 18.03
CA PRO A 31 -8.07 4.35 18.42
C PRO A 31 -7.99 4.36 19.94
N GLU A 32 -6.80 4.61 20.46
CA GLU A 32 -6.42 4.57 21.88
C GLU A 32 -7.62 4.98 22.71
N ALA A 33 -8.13 4.05 23.52
CA ALA A 33 -9.41 4.23 24.20
C ALA A 33 -9.35 5.55 24.94
N ALA A 34 -10.05 6.55 24.41
CA ALA A 34 -10.30 7.79 25.14
C ALA A 34 -10.86 7.34 26.48
N GLU A 35 -10.13 7.60 27.56
CA GLU A 35 -10.59 7.35 28.91
C GLU A 35 -12.08 7.73 28.96
N ARG A 36 -12.91 6.78 29.35
CA ARG A 36 -14.32 7.00 29.62
C ARG A 36 -14.47 7.91 30.85
N SER A 37 -14.08 9.17 30.71
CA SER A 37 -14.66 10.22 31.51
C SER A 37 -16.02 10.49 30.88
N GLY A 38 -17.09 10.22 31.62
CA GLY A 38 -18.46 10.48 31.19
C GLY A 38 -18.68 11.99 31.00
N VAL A 39 -18.33 12.45 29.80
CA VAL A 39 -18.69 13.77 29.31
C VAL A 39 -19.86 13.55 28.36
N GLY A 40 -21.04 13.94 28.82
CA GLY A 40 -22.23 14.09 27.99
C GLY A 40 -21.93 15.00 26.78
N PRO A 41 -22.81 15.10 25.80
CA PRO A 41 -22.59 15.92 24.59
C PRO A 41 -22.47 17.39 25.03
N ASP A 42 -21.24 17.81 25.27
CA ASP A 42 -20.93 19.20 25.57
C ASP A 42 -21.14 19.99 24.27
N GLN A 43 -22.04 20.97 24.30
CA GLN A 43 -22.44 21.82 23.18
C GLN A 43 -21.36 22.90 22.93
N GLY A 44 -20.13 22.48 22.65
CA GLY A 44 -19.12 23.37 22.12
C GLY A 44 -19.44 23.76 20.67
N GLU A 45 -19.38 25.04 20.33
CA GLU A 45 -19.56 25.53 18.96
C GLU A 45 -18.64 24.78 18.01
N GLY A 46 -19.22 24.24 16.92
CA GLY A 46 -18.45 23.56 15.88
C GLY A 46 -17.48 24.55 15.21
N VAL A 47 -16.21 24.23 15.18
CA VAL A 47 -15.16 25.01 14.52
C VAL A 47 -15.02 24.53 13.09
N LYS A 48 -14.93 25.49 12.15
CA LYS A 48 -14.63 25.25 10.74
C LYS A 48 -13.23 25.76 10.46
N LEU A 49 -12.36 24.87 9.98
CA LEU A 49 -11.02 25.22 9.53
C LEU A 49 -10.87 24.88 8.05
N GLU A 50 -10.11 25.71 7.35
CA GLU A 50 -9.74 25.47 5.95
C GLU A 50 -8.21 25.46 5.81
N GLY A 51 -7.72 24.56 4.97
CA GLY A 51 -6.29 24.45 4.72
C GLY A 51 -5.95 23.27 3.81
N GLU A 52 -4.67 23.02 3.71
CA GLU A 52 -4.10 21.91 2.97
C GLU A 52 -4.07 20.66 3.88
N LEU A 53 -4.65 19.56 3.41
CA LEU A 53 -4.62 18.27 4.13
C LEU A 53 -3.24 17.66 4.02
N GLU A 54 -2.68 17.23 5.13
CA GLU A 54 -1.47 16.41 5.18
C GLU A 54 -1.85 15.04 5.76
N ILE A 55 -1.53 13.97 5.03
CA ILE A 55 -1.72 12.58 5.45
C ILE A 55 -0.34 11.94 5.44
N ILE A 56 0.12 11.46 6.58
CA ILE A 56 1.36 10.68 6.71
C ILE A 56 0.98 9.28 7.16
N HIS A 57 1.49 8.27 6.47
CA HIS A 57 1.48 6.91 6.95
C HIS A 57 2.82 6.58 7.60
N GLN A 58 2.81 5.78 8.66
CA GLN A 58 3.99 5.26 9.36
C GLN A 58 3.92 3.76 9.44
N ASP A 59 4.94 3.06 8.92
CA ASP A 59 5.01 1.61 8.78
C ASP A 59 5.97 1.02 9.81
N PHE A 60 5.44 0.31 10.81
CA PHE A 60 6.23 -0.22 11.91
C PHE A 60 6.73 -1.64 11.60
N LYS A 61 7.92 -1.97 12.13
CA LYS A 61 8.57 -3.29 11.93
C LYS A 61 7.73 -4.48 12.43
N ASP A 62 6.81 -4.23 13.33
CA ASP A 62 5.92 -5.26 13.89
C ASP A 62 4.63 -5.48 13.08
N GLY A 63 4.55 -4.91 11.88
CA GLY A 63 3.40 -5.03 11.00
C GLY A 63 2.22 -4.14 11.37
N ARG A 64 2.41 -3.18 12.27
CA ARG A 64 1.42 -2.13 12.52
C ARG A 64 1.62 -0.97 11.57
N GLY A 65 0.51 -0.34 11.16
CA GLY A 65 0.51 0.92 10.43
C GLY A 65 -0.25 2.01 11.18
N ARG A 66 0.11 3.27 10.96
CA ARG A 66 -0.58 4.40 11.56
C ARG A 66 -0.69 5.58 10.61
N TYR A 67 -1.92 6.03 10.37
CA TYR A 67 -2.18 7.26 9.62
C TYR A 67 -2.23 8.46 10.57
N LEU A 68 -1.49 9.50 10.25
CA LEU A 68 -1.51 10.80 10.89
C LEU A 68 -2.14 11.82 9.93
N TYR A 69 -3.11 12.55 10.42
CA TYR A 69 -3.80 13.57 9.66
C TYR A 69 -3.56 14.93 10.28
N SER A 70 -3.23 15.92 9.48
CA SER A 70 -3.17 17.32 9.91
C SER A 70 -3.72 18.25 8.84
N LEU A 71 -4.18 19.41 9.28
CA LEU A 71 -4.59 20.51 8.43
C LEU A 71 -3.56 21.64 8.55
N LYS A 72 -2.85 21.91 7.47
CA LYS A 72 -1.91 23.02 7.38
C LYS A 72 -2.67 24.29 6.99
N LEU A 73 -2.75 25.24 7.90
CA LEU A 73 -3.41 26.52 7.70
C LEU A 73 -2.54 27.47 6.87
N SER A 74 -3.14 28.60 6.42
CA SER A 74 -2.46 29.61 5.59
C SER A 74 -1.29 30.31 6.28
N ASP A 75 -1.25 30.33 7.61
CA ASP A 75 -0.15 30.86 8.41
C ASP A 75 0.98 29.82 8.66
N GLY A 76 0.83 28.60 8.10
CA GLY A 76 1.75 27.49 8.28
C GLY A 76 1.50 26.61 9.51
N THR A 77 0.55 27.01 10.38
CA THR A 77 0.17 26.23 11.56
C THR A 77 -0.41 24.88 11.12
N ARG A 78 0.00 23.79 11.79
CA ARG A 78 -0.54 22.44 11.60
C ARG A 78 -1.48 22.08 12.74
N VAL A 79 -2.73 21.80 12.41
CA VAL A 79 -3.75 21.36 13.37
C VAL A 79 -3.99 19.86 13.16
N PRO A 80 -3.62 19.01 14.12
CA PRO A 80 -3.90 17.58 14.05
C PRO A 80 -5.41 17.31 13.92
N LEU A 81 -5.78 16.37 13.04
CA LEU A 81 -7.16 15.90 12.87
C LEU A 81 -7.32 14.53 13.53
N ARG A 82 -8.34 14.36 14.35
CA ARG A 82 -8.70 13.10 14.98
C ARG A 82 -10.10 12.68 14.58
N PHE A 83 -10.22 11.50 13.98
CA PHE A 83 -11.50 10.93 13.56
C PHE A 83 -12.02 9.96 14.61
N LEU A 84 -13.32 10.09 14.97
CA LEU A 84 -14.02 9.16 15.86
C LEU A 84 -14.52 7.90 15.12
N LYS A 85 -14.65 8.01 13.80
CA LYS A 85 -14.96 6.95 12.84
C LYS A 85 -13.94 7.00 11.69
N GLU A 86 -14.28 6.40 10.56
CA GLU A 86 -13.37 6.27 9.42
C GLU A 86 -12.85 7.63 8.94
N PRO A 87 -11.53 7.73 8.71
CA PRO A 87 -10.90 8.89 8.09
C PRO A 87 -11.24 8.97 6.58
N PRO A 88 -10.90 10.07 5.90
CA PRO A 88 -11.17 10.21 4.47
C PRO A 88 -10.15 9.42 3.63
N THR A 89 -10.56 8.31 3.05
CA THR A 89 -9.71 7.46 2.18
C THR A 89 -9.72 7.87 0.70
N HIS A 90 -10.51 8.89 0.36
CA HIS A 90 -10.62 9.46 -0.99
C HIS A 90 -9.81 10.75 -1.18
N LEU A 91 -9.20 11.26 -0.11
CA LEU A 91 -8.39 12.48 -0.13
C LEU A 91 -6.90 12.13 -0.07
N LEU A 92 -6.08 13.09 -0.50
CA LEU A 92 -4.63 12.95 -0.55
C LEU A 92 -3.97 14.16 0.12
N THR A 93 -2.71 14.02 0.49
CA THR A 93 -1.86 15.15 0.87
C THR A 93 -1.87 16.20 -0.24
N GLY A 94 -1.97 17.47 0.14
CA GLY A 94 -2.05 18.59 -0.78
C GLY A 94 -3.48 18.96 -1.20
N ASP A 95 -4.50 18.17 -0.84
CA ASP A 95 -5.88 18.55 -1.08
C ASP A 95 -6.29 19.72 -0.19
N HIS A 96 -6.82 20.77 -0.81
CA HIS A 96 -7.41 21.88 -0.07
C HIS A 96 -8.78 21.47 0.44
N VAL A 97 -8.97 21.51 1.77
CA VAL A 97 -10.18 21.01 2.40
C VAL A 97 -10.72 21.96 3.45
N ARG A 98 -12.03 21.83 3.69
CA ARG A 98 -12.71 22.39 4.85
C ARG A 98 -13.05 21.26 5.81
N ALA A 99 -12.59 21.39 7.06
CA ALA A 99 -12.85 20.44 8.13
C ALA A 99 -13.78 21.08 9.17
N ASN A 100 -14.84 20.35 9.57
CA ASN A 100 -15.82 20.80 10.57
C ASN A 100 -15.74 19.86 11.77
N GLY A 101 -15.34 20.36 12.92
CA GLY A 101 -15.18 19.56 14.14
C GLY A 101 -15.20 20.42 15.40
N ARG A 102 -14.71 19.85 16.48
CA ARG A 102 -14.54 20.53 17.77
C ARG A 102 -13.07 20.56 18.15
N LEU A 103 -12.55 21.73 18.49
CA LEU A 103 -11.18 21.85 19.02
C LEU A 103 -11.12 21.30 20.45
N SER A 104 -10.17 20.38 20.69
CA SER A 104 -9.89 19.81 22.00
C SER A 104 -8.42 19.40 22.09
N GLY A 105 -7.70 19.82 23.12
CA GLY A 105 -6.30 19.47 23.33
C GLY A 105 -5.37 19.81 22.16
N GLY A 106 -5.63 20.93 21.45
CA GLY A 106 -4.85 21.34 20.28
C GLY A 106 -5.15 20.56 18.98
N SER A 107 -6.10 19.61 19.01
CA SER A 107 -6.52 18.82 17.84
C SER A 107 -7.96 19.17 17.45
N LEU A 108 -8.29 19.05 16.17
CA LEU A 108 -9.66 19.11 15.68
C LEU A 108 -10.27 17.71 15.70
N ILE A 109 -11.26 17.51 16.55
CA ILE A 109 -11.99 16.23 16.67
C ILE A 109 -13.13 16.22 15.67
N LEU A 110 -13.15 15.20 14.80
CA LEU A 110 -14.08 15.01 13.69
C LEU A 110 -14.85 13.69 13.88
N TYR A 111 -16.14 13.67 13.49
CA TYR A 111 -16.93 12.45 13.61
C TYR A 111 -16.50 11.42 12.57
N SER A 112 -16.45 11.79 11.27
CA SER A 112 -15.91 10.94 10.20
C SER A 112 -15.31 11.78 9.07
N GLY A 113 -14.41 11.20 8.29
CA GLY A 113 -13.79 11.86 7.15
C GLY A 113 -14.79 12.21 6.06
N SER A 114 -15.73 11.34 5.73
CA SER A 114 -16.70 11.52 4.64
C SER A 114 -17.69 12.66 4.90
N THR A 115 -18.08 12.91 6.14
CA THR A 115 -19.07 13.94 6.51
C THR A 115 -18.44 15.27 6.91
N ASN A 116 -17.31 15.22 7.61
CA ASN A 116 -16.71 16.39 8.26
C ASN A 116 -15.57 17.02 7.47
N VAL A 117 -14.99 16.32 6.47
CA VAL A 117 -13.94 16.85 5.62
C VAL A 117 -14.45 16.94 4.18
N LYS A 118 -14.41 18.13 3.61
CA LYS A 118 -14.87 18.38 2.23
C LYS A 118 -13.78 19.10 1.45
N LYS A 119 -13.48 18.61 0.26
CA LYS A 119 -12.58 19.30 -0.66
C LYS A 119 -13.15 20.66 -1.02
N THR A 120 -12.36 21.71 -0.83
CA THR A 120 -12.73 23.07 -1.26
C THR A 120 -12.15 23.25 -2.65
N THR A 121 -12.96 23.13 -3.67
CA THR A 121 -12.50 23.33 -5.05
C THR A 121 -12.74 24.76 -5.52
N GLY A 122 -11.74 25.31 -6.16
CA GLY A 122 -12.00 26.10 -7.34
C GLY A 122 -12.25 25.17 -8.56
N GLY A 123 -13.35 24.46 -8.62
CA GLY A 123 -13.69 23.60 -9.76
C GLY A 123 -14.73 22.54 -9.43
N SER A 124 -15.88 22.68 -10.05
CA SER A 124 -16.96 21.68 -10.29
C SER A 124 -17.05 20.49 -9.34
N THR A 125 -18.08 20.48 -8.51
CA THR A 125 -18.62 19.30 -7.84
C THR A 125 -19.27 18.36 -8.88
N THR A 126 -18.48 17.74 -9.73
CA THR A 126 -18.90 16.55 -10.43
C THR A 126 -18.61 15.39 -9.52
N THR A 127 -19.64 14.71 -9.06
CA THR A 127 -19.58 13.33 -8.61
C THR A 127 -19.01 12.54 -9.77
N SER A 128 -17.68 12.37 -9.82
CA SER A 128 -17.03 11.62 -10.88
C SER A 128 -17.36 10.16 -10.67
N THR A 129 -18.30 9.68 -11.46
CA THR A 129 -18.54 8.23 -11.66
C THR A 129 -17.44 7.57 -12.50
N SER A 130 -16.39 8.31 -12.85
CA SER A 130 -15.15 7.82 -13.48
C SER A 130 -14.01 7.99 -12.51
N SER A 131 -13.25 6.93 -12.26
CA SER A 131 -12.04 6.95 -11.44
C SER A 131 -11.01 7.87 -12.09
N THR A 132 -10.96 9.12 -11.64
CA THR A 132 -9.87 10.01 -12.03
C THR A 132 -8.60 9.51 -11.35
N PRO A 133 -7.51 9.22 -12.08
CA PRO A 133 -6.27 8.77 -11.48
C PRO A 133 -5.73 9.75 -10.45
N VAL A 134 -4.96 9.24 -9.51
CA VAL A 134 -4.16 10.06 -8.59
C VAL A 134 -3.28 11.00 -9.43
N PRO A 135 -3.24 12.30 -9.11
CA PRO A 135 -2.42 13.24 -9.85
C PRO A 135 -0.91 13.02 -9.62
N TYR A 136 -0.09 13.46 -10.58
CA TYR A 136 1.37 13.48 -10.49
C TYR A 136 2.06 12.11 -10.43
N THR A 137 1.49 11.11 -11.10
CA THR A 137 1.99 9.72 -11.14
C THR A 137 2.73 9.38 -12.43
N PHE A 138 2.78 10.28 -13.40
CA PHE A 138 3.39 10.08 -14.73
C PHE A 138 4.68 10.88 -14.91
N GLY A 139 5.52 10.42 -15.85
CA GLY A 139 6.75 11.06 -16.24
C GLY A 139 7.88 10.95 -15.22
N ALA A 140 8.94 11.72 -15.42
CA ALA A 140 10.08 11.74 -14.52
C ALA A 140 9.72 12.40 -13.18
N GLN A 141 9.86 11.65 -12.10
CA GLN A 141 9.67 12.12 -10.72
C GLN A 141 11.00 12.64 -10.21
N SER A 142 11.11 13.95 -10.02
CA SER A 142 12.32 14.58 -9.55
C SER A 142 12.44 14.47 -8.03
N MET A 143 13.41 13.69 -7.55
CA MET A 143 13.60 13.35 -6.13
C MET A 143 14.89 13.92 -5.56
N LEU A 144 14.83 14.37 -4.32
CA LEU A 144 16.00 14.68 -3.52
C LEU A 144 16.05 13.77 -2.29
N ILE A 145 17.07 12.94 -2.23
CA ILE A 145 17.35 12.11 -1.05
C ILE A 145 18.37 12.87 -0.21
N ILE A 146 17.99 13.24 1.01
CA ILE A 146 18.83 13.99 1.94
C ILE A 146 19.26 13.05 3.05
N LEU A 147 20.56 12.75 3.11
CA LEU A 147 21.16 11.92 4.14
C LEU A 147 21.45 12.81 5.34
N VAL A 148 20.88 12.48 6.49
CA VAL A 148 21.10 13.22 7.74
C VAL A 148 21.46 12.27 8.87
N ASN A 149 22.25 12.77 9.82
CA ASN A 149 22.46 12.17 11.13
C ASN A 149 22.12 13.17 12.23
N PHE A 150 22.06 12.70 13.47
CA PHE A 150 21.60 13.49 14.60
C PHE A 150 22.80 14.07 15.38
N GLN A 151 22.61 15.21 16.05
CA GLN A 151 23.69 15.84 16.83
C GLN A 151 24.27 14.94 17.92
N ASP A 152 23.49 13.96 18.40
CA ASP A 152 23.84 12.99 19.43
C ASP A 152 24.07 11.56 18.92
N ASP A 153 23.99 11.35 17.57
CA ASP A 153 24.28 10.09 16.89
C ASP A 153 24.82 10.37 15.48
N ILE A 154 26.12 10.70 15.40
CA ILE A 154 26.82 11.08 14.16
C ILE A 154 27.30 9.79 13.45
N VAL A 155 26.36 8.99 12.93
CA VAL A 155 26.63 7.75 12.20
C VAL A 155 26.21 7.90 10.74
N GLU A 156 26.98 7.32 9.85
CA GLU A 156 26.71 7.25 8.40
C GLU A 156 26.61 5.77 8.00
N PRO A 157 25.45 5.12 8.19
CA PRO A 157 25.32 3.66 8.08
C PRO A 157 25.50 3.14 6.64
N TYR A 158 25.40 4.00 5.63
CA TYR A 158 25.52 3.64 4.22
C TYR A 158 26.30 4.68 3.44
N MET A 159 26.98 4.25 2.38
CA MET A 159 27.58 5.18 1.43
C MET A 159 26.49 5.87 0.59
N ALA A 160 26.68 7.13 0.24
CA ALA A 160 25.75 7.87 -0.62
C ALA A 160 25.53 7.17 -1.98
N THR A 161 26.55 6.47 -2.49
CA THR A 161 26.46 5.66 -3.72
C THR A 161 25.53 4.46 -3.58
N ASP A 162 25.47 3.82 -2.41
CA ASP A 162 24.56 2.68 -2.18
C ASP A 162 23.12 3.18 -2.14
N VAL A 163 22.88 4.30 -1.47
CA VAL A 163 21.57 4.96 -1.46
C VAL A 163 21.15 5.41 -2.86
N GLN A 164 22.09 5.98 -3.64
CA GLN A 164 21.82 6.36 -5.03
C GLN A 164 21.43 5.15 -5.88
N ASN A 165 22.11 4.01 -5.74
CA ASN A 165 21.77 2.78 -6.47
C ASN A 165 20.41 2.24 -6.03
N ALA A 166 20.09 2.25 -4.73
CA ALA A 166 18.81 1.78 -4.23
C ALA A 166 17.64 2.58 -4.84
N PHE A 167 17.74 3.91 -4.89
CA PHE A 167 16.64 4.74 -5.40
C PHE A 167 16.66 4.86 -6.94
N PHE A 168 17.79 5.21 -7.56
CA PHE A 168 17.80 5.57 -8.98
C PHE A 168 18.17 4.41 -9.92
N THR A 169 18.46 3.23 -9.38
CA THR A 169 18.62 2.00 -10.15
C THR A 169 17.50 1.02 -9.78
N THR A 170 17.46 0.54 -8.55
CA THR A 170 16.54 -0.56 -8.17
C THR A 170 15.10 -0.07 -8.07
N ALA A 171 14.80 0.93 -7.24
CA ALA A 171 13.44 1.46 -7.12
C ALA A 171 12.96 2.12 -8.42
N ASN A 172 13.87 2.75 -9.20
CA ASN A 172 13.52 3.24 -10.52
C ASN A 172 13.12 2.12 -11.48
N SER A 173 13.77 0.96 -11.42
CA SER A 173 13.37 -0.22 -12.22
C SER A 173 11.99 -0.73 -11.80
N PHE A 174 11.71 -0.78 -10.48
CA PHE A 174 10.41 -1.12 -9.94
C PHE A 174 9.29 -0.18 -10.46
N ILE A 175 9.48 1.13 -10.33
CA ILE A 175 8.51 2.12 -10.80
C ILE A 175 8.33 2.03 -12.32
N THR A 176 9.41 1.80 -13.07
CA THR A 176 9.36 1.68 -14.54
C THR A 176 8.58 0.44 -14.97
N GLU A 177 8.79 -0.72 -14.33
CA GLU A 177 8.03 -1.95 -14.59
C GLU A 177 6.56 -1.77 -14.24
N ASN A 178 6.26 -1.36 -13.00
CA ASN A 178 4.91 -1.17 -12.52
C ASN A 178 4.08 -0.19 -13.34
N SER A 179 4.71 0.86 -13.85
CA SER A 179 4.07 1.88 -14.68
C SER A 179 4.07 1.56 -16.17
N TYR A 180 4.59 0.42 -16.59
CA TYR A 180 4.79 0.08 -18.00
C TYR A 180 5.60 1.16 -18.77
N GLY A 181 6.63 1.70 -18.12
CA GLY A 181 7.50 2.74 -18.68
C GLY A 181 6.92 4.16 -18.65
N GLN A 182 5.78 4.37 -18.00
CA GLN A 182 5.12 5.69 -17.99
C GLN A 182 5.61 6.62 -16.88
N ALA A 183 6.30 6.09 -15.86
CA ALA A 183 6.93 6.85 -14.78
C ALA A 183 8.37 6.38 -14.60
N SER A 184 9.22 7.29 -14.09
CA SER A 184 10.61 7.01 -13.74
C SER A 184 11.06 7.91 -12.60
N LEU A 185 12.12 7.50 -11.88
CA LEU A 185 12.73 8.29 -10.81
C LEU A 185 14.01 8.94 -11.32
N THR A 186 14.17 10.24 -11.05
CA THR A 186 15.38 11.01 -11.37
C THR A 186 15.71 11.92 -10.19
N GLY A 187 16.96 12.31 -10.02
CA GLY A 187 17.29 13.27 -8.96
C GLY A 187 18.71 13.13 -8.42
N ALA A 188 18.88 13.41 -7.13
CA ALA A 188 20.18 13.42 -6.48
C ALA A 188 20.11 12.91 -5.04
N VAL A 189 21.24 12.40 -4.55
CA VAL A 189 21.52 12.13 -3.14
C VAL A 189 22.51 13.17 -2.64
N VAL A 190 22.22 13.78 -1.49
CA VAL A 190 23.05 14.80 -0.86
C VAL A 190 23.22 14.51 0.65
N GLY A 191 24.26 14.99 1.26
CA GLY A 191 24.59 14.76 2.69
C GLY A 191 25.77 13.79 2.79
N TRP A 192 26.15 13.28 3.94
CA TRP A 192 25.46 13.34 5.23
C TRP A 192 25.56 14.74 5.87
N TYR A 193 24.45 15.22 6.42
CA TYR A 193 24.41 16.45 7.20
C TYR A 193 24.02 16.13 8.64
N THR A 194 24.75 16.69 9.62
CA THR A 194 24.34 16.61 11.02
C THR A 194 23.29 17.68 11.30
N ILE A 195 22.07 17.24 11.68
CA ILE A 195 20.97 18.12 12.03
C ILE A 195 20.86 18.29 13.55
N PRO A 196 20.25 19.39 14.06
CA PRO A 196 20.16 19.66 15.50
C PRO A 196 19.12 18.79 16.25
N ASP A 197 18.47 17.88 15.56
CA ASP A 197 17.56 16.90 16.16
C ASP A 197 18.32 15.85 16.99
N SER A 198 17.62 15.20 17.94
CA SER A 198 18.13 14.08 18.72
C SER A 198 17.60 12.76 18.20
N VAL A 199 18.43 11.72 18.16
CA VAL A 199 18.02 10.34 17.80
C VAL A 199 16.99 9.77 18.78
N THR A 200 16.89 10.33 19.98
CA THR A 200 15.96 9.88 21.03
C THR A 200 14.58 10.54 20.95
N THR A 201 14.36 11.42 19.98
CA THR A 201 13.06 12.06 19.72
C THR A 201 12.67 11.82 18.25
N CYS A 202 11.36 11.72 17.98
CA CYS A 202 10.87 11.57 16.63
C CYS A 202 9.88 12.68 16.27
N ASN A 203 10.37 13.68 15.59
CA ASN A 203 9.56 14.74 15.00
C ASN A 203 9.81 14.81 13.49
N THR A 204 9.05 14.06 12.72
CA THR A 204 9.23 13.95 11.27
C THR A 204 9.19 15.30 10.56
N SER A 205 8.32 16.22 10.99
CA SER A 205 8.24 17.56 10.43
C SER A 205 9.48 18.40 10.71
N GLN A 206 10.08 18.26 11.91
CA GLN A 206 11.31 18.98 12.27
C GLN A 206 12.50 18.40 11.49
N ILE A 207 12.66 17.07 11.46
CA ILE A 207 13.69 16.38 10.68
C ILE A 207 13.64 16.84 9.21
N ALA A 208 12.45 16.91 8.61
CA ALA A 208 12.29 17.39 7.24
C ALA A 208 12.71 18.86 7.07
N THR A 209 12.39 19.72 8.03
CA THR A 209 12.73 21.14 8.02
C THR A 209 14.24 21.33 8.11
N ASP A 210 14.89 20.65 9.05
CA ASP A 210 16.32 20.80 9.30
C ASP A 210 17.17 20.16 8.20
N ALA A 211 16.74 19.01 7.67
CA ALA A 211 17.34 18.38 6.51
C ALA A 211 17.30 19.29 5.26
N LYS A 212 16.15 19.88 4.96
CA LYS A 212 15.99 20.84 3.84
C LYS A 212 16.86 22.09 4.07
N SER A 213 16.94 22.58 5.29
CA SER A 213 17.78 23.73 5.65
C SER A 213 19.26 23.43 5.46
N ALA A 214 19.73 22.25 5.90
CA ALA A 214 21.12 21.82 5.72
C ALA A 214 21.49 21.68 4.25
N ALA A 215 20.61 21.06 3.43
CA ALA A 215 20.81 20.95 1.99
C ALA A 215 20.87 22.33 1.30
N THR A 216 19.99 23.25 1.70
CA THR A 216 19.95 24.62 1.15
C THR A 216 21.22 25.40 1.51
N ALA A 217 21.75 25.22 2.72
CA ALA A 217 22.96 25.89 3.19
C ALA A 217 24.22 25.57 2.34
N VAL A 218 24.23 24.42 1.67
CA VAL A 218 25.30 24.02 0.74
C VAL A 218 24.93 24.27 -0.73
N GLY A 219 23.86 25.02 -1.00
CA GLY A 219 23.51 25.49 -2.34
C GLY A 219 22.55 24.57 -3.13
N VAL A 220 21.92 23.57 -2.48
CA VAL A 220 20.90 22.76 -3.15
C VAL A 220 19.63 23.58 -3.38
N ASN A 221 19.22 23.69 -4.64
CA ASN A 221 17.96 24.34 -4.98
C ASN A 221 16.79 23.36 -4.86
N LEU A 222 16.03 23.46 -3.78
CA LEU A 222 14.89 22.60 -3.49
C LEU A 222 13.79 22.66 -4.55
N SER A 223 13.63 23.79 -5.26
CA SER A 223 12.56 23.94 -6.26
C SER A 223 12.73 23.02 -7.49
N ASN A 224 13.91 22.41 -7.66
CA ASN A 224 14.16 21.43 -8.71
C ASN A 224 13.53 20.06 -8.43
N TYR A 225 13.04 19.83 -7.21
CA TYR A 225 12.57 18.53 -6.76
C TYR A 225 11.11 18.60 -6.31
N THR A 226 10.41 17.51 -6.51
CA THR A 226 9.00 17.38 -6.16
C THR A 226 8.73 16.27 -5.16
N ARG A 227 9.74 15.44 -4.87
CA ARG A 227 9.69 14.40 -3.85
C ARG A 227 10.96 14.47 -3.02
N TYR A 228 10.82 14.45 -1.70
CA TYR A 228 11.92 14.51 -0.74
C TYR A 228 11.94 13.24 0.08
N VAL A 229 13.12 12.66 0.25
CA VAL A 229 13.35 11.51 1.14
C VAL A 229 14.39 11.90 2.16
N TYR A 230 14.07 11.71 3.43
CA TYR A 230 14.97 11.90 4.57
C TYR A 230 15.43 10.54 5.03
N PHE A 231 16.71 10.26 4.79
CA PHE A 231 17.33 9.01 5.18
C PHE A 231 18.24 9.26 6.38
N PHE A 232 18.04 8.53 7.48
CA PHE A 232 18.75 8.74 8.73
C PHE A 232 19.09 7.42 9.44
N PRO A 233 20.09 7.40 10.38
CA PRO A 233 20.39 6.24 11.21
C PRO A 233 19.16 5.77 11.98
N TYR A 234 19.13 4.47 12.33
CA TYR A 234 17.98 3.90 13.01
C TYR A 234 17.71 4.60 14.35
N SER A 235 16.57 5.25 14.43
CA SER A 235 16.02 5.84 15.67
C SER A 235 14.91 4.96 16.23
N THR A 236 15.12 4.44 17.45
CA THR A 236 14.09 3.69 18.18
C THR A 236 12.90 4.57 18.59
N ALA A 237 13.14 5.88 18.75
CA ALA A 237 12.09 6.84 19.08
C ALA A 237 11.08 7.00 17.93
N CYS A 238 11.51 6.87 16.67
CA CYS A 238 10.62 6.86 15.52
C CYS A 238 9.84 5.53 15.42
N GLY A 239 10.52 4.41 15.66
CA GLY A 239 9.91 3.09 15.72
C GLY A 239 9.46 2.50 14.37
N PHE A 240 9.07 3.33 13.40
CA PHE A 240 8.70 2.90 12.06
C PHE A 240 9.95 2.50 11.24
N SER A 241 9.76 1.70 10.20
CA SER A 241 10.80 1.41 9.19
C SER A 241 10.83 2.49 8.13
N GLY A 242 9.67 2.92 7.70
CA GLY A 242 9.43 4.02 6.79
C GLY A 242 8.20 4.82 7.19
N ALA A 243 8.09 6.00 6.64
CA ALA A 243 6.91 6.84 6.71
C ALA A 243 6.84 7.71 5.46
N SER A 244 5.63 8.00 4.98
CA SER A 244 5.47 8.85 3.79
C SER A 244 4.16 9.61 3.80
N ASN A 245 4.14 10.74 3.09
CA ASN A 245 2.88 11.34 2.68
C ASN A 245 2.09 10.38 1.80
N VAL A 246 0.77 10.35 1.95
CA VAL A 246 -0.10 9.67 0.99
C VAL A 246 -0.46 10.63 -0.13
N GLY A 247 0.26 10.52 -1.24
CA GLY A 247 0.18 11.44 -2.38
C GLY A 247 0.82 12.81 -2.11
N GLY A 248 0.44 13.77 -2.94
CA GLY A 248 0.92 15.15 -2.84
C GLY A 248 2.06 15.49 -3.81
N LYS A 249 2.25 16.81 -4.02
CA LYS A 249 3.35 17.39 -4.78
C LYS A 249 3.63 18.81 -4.25
N PRO A 250 4.73 18.99 -3.50
CA PRO A 250 5.73 17.99 -3.13
C PRO A 250 5.19 16.91 -2.16
N SER A 251 5.93 15.79 -2.04
CA SER A 251 5.74 14.77 -1.01
C SER A 251 7.02 14.56 -0.21
N ASP A 252 6.88 14.20 1.05
CA ASP A 252 7.96 13.90 1.98
C ASP A 252 7.88 12.43 2.42
N SER A 253 9.03 11.75 2.47
CA SER A 253 9.16 10.38 2.96
C SER A 253 10.36 10.27 3.91
N TRP A 254 10.28 9.38 4.89
CA TRP A 254 11.32 9.18 5.92
C TRP A 254 11.70 7.70 5.96
N ILE A 255 12.99 7.40 5.85
CA ILE A 255 13.53 6.05 5.91
C ILE A 255 14.41 5.93 7.15
N ASN A 256 14.00 5.07 8.09
CA ASN A 256 14.59 4.92 9.40
C ASN A 256 15.61 3.76 9.44
N GLY A 257 16.86 4.05 9.11
CA GLY A 257 18.00 3.18 9.32
C GLY A 257 18.05 1.91 8.46
N THR A 258 17.27 1.82 7.38
CA THR A 258 17.26 0.64 6.51
C THR A 258 17.40 1.02 5.04
N LEU A 259 18.25 0.29 4.30
CA LEU A 259 18.37 0.39 2.85
C LEU A 259 17.66 -0.79 2.17
N ASN A 260 16.57 -1.27 2.78
CA ASN A 260 15.75 -2.33 2.23
C ASN A 260 14.91 -1.78 1.07
N THR A 261 15.04 -2.39 -0.10
CA THR A 261 14.34 -1.97 -1.32
C THR A 261 12.83 -2.04 -1.16
N TYR A 262 12.31 -3.07 -0.50
CA TYR A 262 10.87 -3.17 -0.20
C TYR A 262 10.37 -1.95 0.58
N VAL A 263 11.07 -1.52 1.64
CA VAL A 263 10.67 -0.33 2.40
C VAL A 263 10.67 0.91 1.51
N ILE A 264 11.69 1.06 0.67
CA ILE A 264 11.79 2.20 -0.26
C ILE A 264 10.62 2.19 -1.24
N ASP A 265 10.33 1.05 -1.88
CA ASP A 265 9.27 0.91 -2.88
C ASP A 265 7.88 1.09 -2.26
N HIS A 266 7.69 0.63 -1.02
CA HIS A 266 6.46 0.81 -0.24
C HIS A 266 6.21 2.29 0.06
N GLU A 267 7.21 3.00 0.61
CA GLU A 267 7.09 4.43 0.90
C GLU A 267 6.89 5.28 -0.38
N LEU A 268 7.49 4.85 -1.49
CA LEU A 268 7.22 5.47 -2.79
C LEU A 268 5.78 5.23 -3.23
N GLY A 269 5.21 4.05 -3.00
CA GLY A 269 3.80 3.78 -3.25
C GLY A 269 2.90 4.77 -2.52
N HIS A 270 3.14 5.01 -1.22
CA HIS A 270 2.45 6.07 -0.48
C HIS A 270 2.68 7.45 -1.09
N ALA A 271 3.91 7.81 -1.39
CA ALA A 271 4.23 9.10 -2.01
C ALA A 271 3.53 9.29 -3.36
N PHE A 272 3.25 8.23 -4.12
CA PHE A 272 2.43 8.24 -5.32
C PHE A 272 0.92 8.31 -5.04
N GLY A 273 0.46 8.07 -3.81
CA GLY A 273 -0.93 8.18 -3.37
C GLY A 273 -1.64 6.85 -3.15
N LEU A 274 -0.88 5.77 -3.02
CA LEU A 274 -1.43 4.47 -2.64
C LEU A 274 -1.64 4.37 -1.13
N TRP A 275 -2.63 3.60 -0.76
CA TRP A 275 -2.91 3.12 0.58
C TRP A 275 -2.49 1.66 0.64
N HIS A 276 -2.62 1.00 1.78
CA HIS A 276 -2.25 -0.40 1.89
C HIS A 276 -3.11 -1.31 1.03
N SER A 277 -2.54 -2.46 0.70
CA SER A 277 -3.22 -3.62 0.13
C SER A 277 -3.45 -4.65 1.22
N HIS A 278 -4.70 -5.08 1.35
CA HIS A 278 -5.19 -5.96 2.41
C HIS A 278 -5.53 -7.33 1.85
N SER A 279 -5.95 -8.25 2.73
CA SER A 279 -6.73 -9.42 2.35
C SER A 279 -8.06 -9.45 3.09
N LEU A 280 -9.07 -10.05 2.45
CA LEU A 280 -10.37 -10.31 3.07
C LEU A 280 -10.40 -11.73 3.63
N ALA A 281 -10.38 -11.88 4.94
CA ALA A 281 -10.49 -13.17 5.61
C ALA A 281 -11.94 -13.49 5.97
N CYS A 282 -12.50 -14.53 5.35
CA CYS A 282 -13.87 -15.02 5.55
C CYS A 282 -13.93 -16.38 6.27
N GLY A 283 -12.86 -16.77 6.95
CA GLY A 283 -12.70 -18.09 7.57
C GLY A 283 -12.34 -19.16 6.53
N THR A 284 -12.56 -20.44 6.87
CA THR A 284 -12.09 -21.59 6.09
C THR A 284 -13.14 -22.13 5.09
N THR A 285 -14.24 -21.44 4.88
CA THR A 285 -15.37 -22.01 4.09
C THR A 285 -15.86 -21.08 2.99
N ALA A 286 -15.42 -19.83 2.98
CA ALA A 286 -15.94 -18.85 2.03
C ALA A 286 -14.85 -17.87 1.57
N THR A 287 -14.81 -17.59 0.29
CA THR A 287 -13.96 -16.58 -0.34
C THR A 287 -14.44 -15.15 -0.05
N ILE A 288 -15.75 -14.97 0.03
CA ILE A 288 -16.39 -13.67 0.36
C ILE A 288 -17.47 -13.86 1.41
N CYS A 289 -17.69 -12.83 2.23
CA CYS A 289 -18.69 -12.83 3.31
C CYS A 289 -19.08 -11.38 3.66
N SER A 290 -20.20 -11.24 4.35
CA SER A 290 -20.69 -9.94 4.82
C SER A 290 -20.01 -9.44 6.10
N SER A 291 -19.32 -10.32 6.81
CA SER A 291 -18.69 -10.04 8.13
C SER A 291 -17.25 -10.57 8.19
N GLY A 292 -16.52 -10.46 7.07
CA GLY A 292 -15.10 -10.79 7.02
C GLY A 292 -14.22 -9.82 7.80
N THR A 293 -13.02 -10.24 8.09
CA THR A 293 -11.99 -9.39 8.67
C THR A 293 -11.07 -8.89 7.56
N ILE A 294 -10.92 -7.59 7.45
CA ILE A 294 -9.85 -7.00 6.63
C ILE A 294 -8.54 -7.18 7.40
N VAL A 295 -7.60 -7.87 6.79
CA VAL A 295 -6.26 -8.09 7.36
C VAL A 295 -5.35 -7.00 6.81
N GLU A 296 -4.89 -6.12 7.69
CA GLU A 296 -3.95 -5.05 7.36
C GLU A 296 -2.66 -5.65 6.79
N TYR A 297 -2.15 -5.11 5.68
CA TYR A 297 -1.02 -5.65 4.92
C TYR A 297 -1.20 -7.09 4.42
N GLY A 298 -2.43 -7.61 4.40
CA GLY A 298 -2.69 -9.03 4.13
C GLY A 298 -2.47 -9.48 2.69
N ASP A 299 -2.22 -8.56 1.75
CA ASP A 299 -1.86 -8.87 0.38
C ASP A 299 -0.34 -9.09 0.27
N LEU A 300 0.08 -10.36 0.23
CA LEU A 300 1.50 -10.74 0.07
C LEU A 300 2.01 -10.56 -1.38
N LEU A 301 1.12 -10.23 -2.30
CA LEU A 301 1.40 -10.14 -3.74
C LEU A 301 1.39 -8.69 -4.24
N ASP A 302 1.38 -7.72 -3.32
CA ASP A 302 1.46 -6.28 -3.61
C ASP A 302 2.46 -5.62 -2.66
N THR A 303 3.30 -4.74 -3.18
CA THR A 303 4.27 -3.98 -2.38
C THR A 303 3.60 -3.14 -1.29
N MET A 304 2.33 -2.73 -1.46
CA MET A 304 1.57 -2.04 -0.40
C MET A 304 0.95 -2.99 0.64
N GLY A 305 1.19 -4.30 0.53
CA GLY A 305 0.91 -5.30 1.57
C GLY A 305 2.17 -5.63 2.38
N THR A 306 2.38 -6.90 2.76
CA THR A 306 3.58 -7.34 3.48
C THR A 306 4.27 -8.48 2.75
N PRO A 307 4.84 -8.27 1.57
CA PRO A 307 5.68 -9.27 0.93
C PRO A 307 7.01 -9.38 1.69
N GLN A 308 7.34 -10.57 2.09
CA GLN A 308 8.52 -10.82 2.92
C GLN A 308 9.82 -10.68 2.11
N GLY A 309 10.35 -9.45 2.07
CA GLY A 309 11.66 -9.17 1.46
C GLY A 309 11.68 -9.05 -0.06
N ALA A 310 10.52 -9.02 -0.71
CA ALA A 310 10.36 -8.73 -2.14
C ALA A 310 9.60 -7.42 -2.35
N SER A 311 9.62 -6.87 -3.57
CA SER A 311 8.77 -5.75 -3.99
C SER A 311 7.91 -6.24 -5.16
N PRO A 312 6.83 -7.00 -4.91
CA PRO A 312 5.94 -7.43 -5.99
C PRO A 312 5.24 -6.26 -6.67
N ASP A 313 4.82 -6.49 -7.88
CA ASP A 313 4.03 -5.53 -8.65
C ASP A 313 2.75 -5.14 -7.89
N HIS A 314 2.37 -3.86 -7.94
CA HIS A 314 1.08 -3.41 -7.43
C HIS A 314 -0.06 -4.12 -8.14
N ASN A 315 -1.13 -4.44 -7.42
CA ASN A 315 -2.32 -5.06 -8.00
C ASN A 315 -3.05 -4.14 -9.00
N ALA A 316 -3.96 -4.69 -9.78
CA ALA A 316 -4.61 -3.96 -10.87
C ALA A 316 -5.47 -2.78 -10.39
N TYR A 317 -6.08 -2.87 -9.22
CA TYR A 317 -6.80 -1.75 -8.62
C TYR A 317 -5.85 -0.60 -8.28
N GLN A 318 -4.69 -0.89 -7.67
CA GLN A 318 -3.68 0.10 -7.35
C GLN A 318 -3.09 0.73 -8.61
N LYS A 319 -2.74 -0.08 -9.64
CA LYS A 319 -2.24 0.45 -10.92
C LYS A 319 -3.30 1.28 -11.67
N GLU A 320 -4.60 0.89 -11.63
CA GLU A 320 -5.68 1.70 -12.19
C GLU A 320 -5.81 3.03 -11.44
N ARG A 321 -5.72 2.99 -10.12
CA ARG A 321 -5.74 4.18 -9.26
C ARG A 321 -4.61 5.16 -9.59
N LEU A 322 -3.41 4.67 -9.89
CA LEU A 322 -2.29 5.50 -10.35
C LEU A 322 -2.43 5.95 -11.80
N GLY A 323 -3.38 5.40 -12.56
CA GLY A 323 -3.53 5.62 -13.99
C GLY A 323 -2.52 4.83 -14.84
N TRP A 324 -1.72 3.97 -14.23
CA TRP A 324 -0.77 3.11 -14.94
C TRP A 324 -1.47 1.97 -15.69
N LEU A 325 -2.71 1.69 -15.35
CA LEU A 325 -3.65 0.88 -16.14
C LEU A 325 -4.91 1.70 -16.46
N ASN A 326 -5.52 1.39 -17.60
CA ASN A 326 -6.85 1.86 -18.02
C ASN A 326 -7.00 3.39 -18.13
N TYR A 327 -5.92 4.14 -18.36
CA TYR A 327 -5.95 5.58 -18.50
C TYR A 327 -5.05 6.07 -19.64
N GLY A 328 -5.60 6.89 -20.54
CA GLY A 328 -4.85 7.47 -21.64
C GLY A 328 -4.22 6.40 -22.55
N ALA A 329 -2.89 6.37 -22.65
CA ALA A 329 -2.12 5.39 -23.40
C ALA A 329 -1.69 4.16 -22.57
N SER A 330 -2.10 4.08 -21.32
CA SER A 330 -1.79 2.95 -20.42
C SER A 330 -2.40 1.64 -20.94
N PRO A 331 -1.80 0.47 -20.61
CA PRO A 331 -2.41 -0.81 -20.91
C PRO A 331 -3.84 -0.90 -20.36
N SER A 332 -4.71 -1.62 -21.05
CA SER A 332 -6.13 -1.64 -20.71
C SER A 332 -6.46 -2.61 -19.59
N ILE A 333 -7.53 -2.29 -18.85
CA ILE A 333 -8.34 -3.24 -18.09
C ILE A 333 -9.63 -3.45 -18.89
N GLN A 334 -10.03 -4.68 -19.11
CA GLN A 334 -11.31 -4.97 -19.78
C GLN A 334 -12.45 -5.01 -18.77
N THR A 335 -13.36 -4.02 -18.82
CA THR A 335 -14.62 -4.10 -18.08
C THR A 335 -15.55 -5.12 -18.74
N VAL A 336 -15.95 -6.13 -17.97
CA VAL A 336 -16.82 -7.23 -18.44
C VAL A 336 -18.24 -6.99 -17.97
N THR A 337 -19.17 -6.91 -18.93
CA THR A 337 -20.62 -6.68 -18.69
C THR A 337 -21.51 -7.74 -19.29
N THR A 338 -20.96 -8.71 -20.02
CA THR A 338 -21.72 -9.79 -20.66
C THR A 338 -21.07 -11.15 -20.37
N SER A 339 -21.88 -12.20 -20.40
CA SER A 339 -21.36 -13.57 -20.26
C SER A 339 -20.47 -13.94 -21.46
N GLY A 340 -19.33 -14.58 -21.19
CA GLY A 340 -18.36 -14.95 -22.22
C GLY A 340 -17.07 -15.52 -21.65
N THR A 341 -16.12 -15.80 -22.53
CA THR A 341 -14.75 -16.14 -22.15
C THR A 341 -13.83 -14.99 -22.55
N TYR A 342 -13.03 -14.53 -21.61
CA TYR A 342 -12.18 -13.34 -21.73
C TYR A 342 -10.71 -13.71 -21.48
N THR A 343 -9.81 -13.02 -22.15
CA THR A 343 -8.37 -13.23 -22.00
C THR A 343 -7.75 -12.13 -21.18
N ILE A 344 -6.89 -12.50 -20.24
CA ILE A 344 -6.00 -11.62 -19.48
C ILE A 344 -4.59 -11.88 -19.99
N ASN A 345 -3.87 -10.85 -20.41
CA ASN A 345 -2.46 -10.97 -20.83
C ASN A 345 -1.54 -10.90 -19.62
N VAL A 346 -0.28 -11.35 -19.80
CA VAL A 346 0.77 -11.30 -18.77
C VAL A 346 0.81 -9.92 -18.12
N TYR A 347 0.75 -9.92 -16.80
CA TYR A 347 0.54 -8.72 -16.00
C TYR A 347 1.77 -7.81 -15.96
N GLU A 348 2.95 -8.38 -15.76
CA GLU A 348 4.23 -7.69 -15.48
C GLU A 348 4.82 -7.00 -16.72
N SER A 349 4.40 -7.37 -17.90
CA SER A 349 4.97 -6.86 -19.13
C SER A 349 4.02 -5.91 -19.88
N GLY A 350 4.57 -4.93 -20.57
CA GLY A 350 3.83 -4.10 -21.54
C GLY A 350 3.25 -4.95 -22.69
N GLY A 351 2.76 -4.30 -23.71
CA GLY A 351 2.23 -4.92 -24.93
C GLY A 351 0.70 -4.89 -25.01
N PRO A 352 0.15 -5.39 -26.13
CA PRO A 352 -1.28 -5.27 -26.43
C PRO A 352 -2.14 -6.17 -25.56
N GLY A 353 -3.42 -5.82 -25.45
CA GLY A 353 -4.46 -6.55 -24.73
C GLY A 353 -4.57 -6.21 -23.25
N PRO A 354 -5.69 -6.62 -22.63
CA PRO A 354 -5.98 -6.27 -21.25
C PRO A 354 -5.06 -6.99 -20.26
N LYS A 355 -4.56 -6.24 -19.26
CA LYS A 355 -3.73 -6.77 -18.19
C LYS A 355 -4.56 -7.29 -17.02
N ALA A 356 -5.83 -6.88 -16.95
CA ALA A 356 -6.78 -7.36 -15.96
C ALA A 356 -8.20 -7.35 -16.55
N LEU A 357 -9.11 -8.09 -15.91
CA LEU A 357 -10.55 -7.93 -16.10
C LEU A 357 -11.12 -7.17 -14.89
N LYS A 358 -12.16 -6.37 -15.14
CA LYS A 358 -12.92 -5.63 -14.14
C LYS A 358 -14.39 -6.00 -14.23
N VAL A 359 -14.96 -6.54 -13.16
CA VAL A 359 -16.35 -7.03 -13.12
C VAL A 359 -17.08 -6.38 -11.96
N LEU A 360 -18.26 -5.81 -12.20
CA LEU A 360 -19.05 -5.17 -11.15
C LEU A 360 -19.45 -6.18 -10.08
N LYS A 361 -19.09 -5.90 -8.82
CA LYS A 361 -19.50 -6.65 -7.65
C LYS A 361 -20.77 -6.06 -7.04
N SER A 362 -20.78 -4.78 -6.79
CA SER A 362 -21.93 -4.07 -6.18
C SER A 362 -21.83 -2.58 -6.43
N ALA A 363 -22.93 -1.87 -6.19
CA ALA A 363 -22.95 -0.42 -6.12
C ALA A 363 -23.64 0.01 -4.82
N ASP A 364 -23.06 0.97 -4.11
CA ASP A 364 -23.67 1.56 -2.93
C ASP A 364 -24.91 2.36 -3.32
N PRO A 365 -26.10 2.02 -2.78
CA PRO A 365 -27.35 2.66 -3.20
C PRO A 365 -27.45 4.13 -2.78
N THR A 366 -26.64 4.56 -1.83
CA THR A 366 -26.67 5.94 -1.29
C THR A 366 -25.68 6.84 -2.01
N THR A 367 -24.45 6.36 -2.23
CA THR A 367 -23.37 7.15 -2.81
C THR A 367 -23.17 6.90 -4.30
N GLY A 368 -23.65 5.77 -4.81
CA GLY A 368 -23.40 5.29 -6.16
C GLY A 368 -21.98 4.74 -6.37
N ALA A 369 -21.15 4.68 -5.32
CA ALA A 369 -19.82 4.12 -5.41
C ALA A 369 -19.88 2.64 -5.79
N LYS A 370 -19.08 2.25 -6.78
CA LYS A 370 -19.05 0.88 -7.28
C LYS A 370 -17.90 0.11 -6.69
N THR A 371 -18.16 -1.11 -6.28
CA THR A 371 -17.14 -2.09 -5.90
C THR A 371 -16.97 -3.09 -7.02
N TRP A 372 -15.74 -3.42 -7.35
CA TRP A 372 -15.36 -4.23 -8.49
C TRP A 372 -14.51 -5.42 -8.07
N TYR A 373 -14.62 -6.51 -8.80
CA TYR A 373 -13.61 -7.55 -8.90
C TYR A 373 -12.57 -7.13 -9.93
N TYR A 374 -11.29 -7.29 -9.59
CA TYR A 374 -10.13 -7.18 -10.47
C TYR A 374 -9.50 -8.56 -10.57
N LEU A 375 -9.34 -9.06 -11.78
CA LEU A 375 -8.77 -10.37 -12.06
C LEU A 375 -7.44 -10.20 -12.77
N GLU A 376 -6.40 -10.84 -12.26
CA GLU A 376 -5.02 -10.74 -12.76
C GLU A 376 -4.44 -12.12 -13.05
N ALA A 377 -3.54 -12.20 -14.05
CA ALA A 377 -2.76 -13.39 -14.36
C ALA A 377 -1.28 -13.06 -14.21
N ARG A 378 -0.70 -13.41 -13.06
CA ARG A 378 0.69 -13.15 -12.73
C ARG A 378 1.63 -14.23 -13.23
N GLN A 379 2.86 -13.83 -13.57
CA GLN A 379 3.95 -14.72 -13.93
C GLN A 379 5.20 -14.36 -13.13
N ALA A 380 6.09 -15.34 -12.89
CA ALA A 380 7.32 -15.12 -12.13
C ALA A 380 8.39 -14.44 -12.98
N VAL A 381 8.17 -13.19 -13.37
CA VAL A 381 9.08 -12.37 -14.16
C VAL A 381 9.23 -10.98 -13.54
N GLY A 382 10.32 -10.28 -13.85
CA GLY A 382 10.56 -8.94 -13.29
C GLY A 382 10.58 -8.94 -11.76
N PHE A 383 9.86 -8.01 -11.16
CA PHE A 383 9.73 -7.91 -9.71
C PHE A 383 8.87 -9.01 -9.10
N ASP A 384 8.02 -9.68 -9.88
CA ASP A 384 7.25 -10.85 -9.47
C ASP A 384 8.04 -12.19 -9.59
N ALA A 385 9.33 -12.16 -9.92
CA ALA A 385 10.15 -13.37 -10.05
C ALA A 385 10.22 -14.21 -8.77
N PHE A 386 9.99 -13.61 -7.60
CA PHE A 386 9.96 -14.29 -6.29
C PHE A 386 8.81 -15.29 -6.15
N LEU A 387 7.74 -15.19 -6.95
CA LEU A 387 6.53 -16.03 -6.87
C LEU A 387 6.81 -17.55 -6.93
N LEU A 388 7.93 -17.96 -7.51
CA LEU A 388 8.34 -19.37 -7.55
C LEU A 388 9.37 -19.74 -6.48
N THR A 389 9.87 -18.81 -5.71
CA THR A 389 11.01 -19.02 -4.80
C THR A 389 10.71 -18.65 -3.35
N ASP A 390 9.66 -17.90 -3.08
CA ASP A 390 9.28 -17.53 -1.73
C ASP A 390 8.70 -18.76 -0.98
N PRO A 391 9.35 -19.21 0.12
CA PRO A 391 8.88 -20.35 0.87
C PRO A 391 7.57 -20.11 1.64
N GLN A 392 7.10 -18.88 1.70
CA GLN A 392 5.82 -18.52 2.33
C GLN A 392 4.63 -18.74 1.41
N LEU A 393 4.83 -18.73 0.09
CA LEU A 393 3.81 -19.05 -0.91
C LEU A 393 3.73 -20.57 -1.08
N TYR A 394 2.93 -21.21 -0.26
CA TYR A 394 2.92 -22.68 -0.07
C TYR A 394 2.54 -23.48 -1.30
N ALA A 395 1.55 -23.05 -2.04
CA ALA A 395 1.04 -23.80 -3.18
C ALA A 395 1.64 -23.32 -4.50
N GLN A 396 2.32 -22.19 -4.51
CA GLN A 396 2.84 -21.54 -5.73
C GLN A 396 1.79 -21.50 -6.84
N ASN A 397 0.52 -21.28 -6.43
CA ASN A 397 -0.61 -21.27 -7.36
C ASN A 397 -0.81 -19.91 -8.04
N GLU A 398 -0.08 -18.89 -7.61
CA GLU A 398 -0.16 -17.50 -8.07
C GLU A 398 0.12 -17.38 -9.56
N THR A 399 1.02 -18.21 -10.08
CA THR A 399 1.37 -18.26 -11.51
C THR A 399 0.59 -19.31 -12.31
N THR A 400 -0.23 -20.14 -11.65
CA THR A 400 -1.00 -21.23 -12.27
C THR A 400 -2.51 -21.06 -12.15
N GLY A 401 -2.97 -19.99 -11.52
CA GLY A 401 -4.35 -19.59 -11.35
C GLY A 401 -4.58 -18.13 -11.76
N VAL A 402 -5.73 -17.61 -11.37
CA VAL A 402 -6.10 -16.21 -11.55
C VAL A 402 -6.32 -15.58 -10.18
N LEU A 403 -5.66 -14.48 -9.91
CA LEU A 403 -5.79 -13.70 -8.69
C LEU A 403 -7.01 -12.80 -8.75
N PHE A 404 -7.66 -12.62 -7.61
CA PHE A 404 -8.83 -11.76 -7.46
C PHE A 404 -8.60 -10.73 -6.36
N HIS A 405 -8.81 -9.47 -6.71
CA HIS A 405 -8.88 -8.37 -5.75
C HIS A 405 -10.25 -7.71 -5.78
N ILE A 406 -10.63 -7.09 -4.67
CA ILE A 406 -11.76 -6.16 -4.61
C ILE A 406 -11.18 -4.74 -4.54
N GLY A 407 -11.86 -3.80 -5.21
CA GLY A 407 -11.57 -2.38 -5.13
C GLY A 407 -12.82 -1.55 -5.28
N THR A 408 -12.96 -0.47 -4.51
CA THR A 408 -14.12 0.42 -4.53
C THR A 408 -13.73 1.77 -5.11
N ASP A 409 -14.50 2.26 -6.09
CA ASP A 409 -14.28 3.55 -6.71
C ASP A 409 -14.16 4.68 -5.66
N GLY A 410 -13.08 5.45 -5.73
CA GLY A 410 -12.83 6.55 -4.82
C GLY A 410 -12.35 6.18 -3.41
N ASN A 411 -12.28 4.92 -3.05
CA ASN A 411 -11.76 4.47 -1.75
C ASN A 411 -10.33 3.91 -1.89
N GLY A 412 -9.31 4.72 -1.62
CA GLY A 412 -7.91 4.29 -1.72
C GLY A 412 -7.55 3.09 -0.84
N ASN A 413 -8.27 2.89 0.26
CA ASN A 413 -8.01 1.84 1.26
C ASN A 413 -8.95 0.62 1.08
N SER A 414 -9.21 0.21 -0.17
CA SER A 414 -10.12 -0.91 -0.48
C SER A 414 -9.51 -1.93 -1.44
N ALA A 415 -8.19 -2.01 -1.50
CA ALA A 415 -7.48 -3.04 -2.25
C ALA A 415 -7.42 -4.32 -1.41
N ASP A 416 -8.36 -5.26 -1.62
CA ASP A 416 -8.46 -6.46 -0.80
C ASP A 416 -8.24 -7.71 -1.67
N LEU A 417 -7.17 -8.46 -1.40
CA LEU A 417 -6.93 -9.78 -1.99
C LEU A 417 -7.96 -10.79 -1.48
N LEU A 418 -8.51 -11.60 -2.38
CA LEU A 418 -9.44 -12.68 -2.05
C LEU A 418 -8.74 -14.04 -2.06
N ASP A 419 -9.02 -14.83 -1.04
CA ASP A 419 -8.60 -16.23 -0.98
C ASP A 419 -9.58 -17.11 -1.77
N MET A 420 -9.12 -17.68 -2.90
CA MET A 420 -9.92 -18.60 -3.72
C MET A 420 -9.83 -20.05 -3.23
N THR A 421 -9.03 -20.32 -2.20
CA THR A 421 -8.82 -21.64 -1.61
C THR A 421 -9.04 -21.66 -0.09
N PRO A 422 -10.14 -21.08 0.43
CA PRO A 422 -10.33 -20.83 1.87
C PRO A 422 -10.34 -22.10 2.74
N ALA A 423 -10.49 -23.27 2.15
CA ALA A 423 -10.45 -24.55 2.86
C ALA A 423 -9.02 -25.05 3.14
N THR A 424 -8.00 -24.41 2.63
CA THR A 424 -6.60 -24.80 2.88
C THR A 424 -6.21 -24.43 4.31
N PRO A 425 -5.88 -25.41 5.19
CA PRO A 425 -5.86 -25.18 6.64
C PRO A 425 -4.68 -24.34 7.15
N THR A 426 -3.72 -24.01 6.31
CA THR A 426 -2.50 -23.30 6.70
C THR A 426 -2.64 -21.78 6.64
N HIS A 427 -3.81 -21.23 6.27
CA HIS A 427 -3.83 -19.87 5.74
C HIS A 427 -4.90 -18.98 6.33
N GLN A 428 -4.47 -17.79 6.65
CA GLN A 428 -5.33 -16.65 6.90
C GLN A 428 -5.51 -15.83 5.60
N GLY A 429 -5.71 -16.54 4.46
CA GLY A 429 -6.25 -15.95 3.25
C GLY A 429 -5.26 -15.44 2.19
N ALA A 430 -3.95 -15.71 2.27
CA ALA A 430 -3.01 -15.05 1.36
C ALA A 430 -1.95 -15.94 0.68
N TYR A 431 -1.82 -17.22 1.06
CA TYR A 431 -0.67 -18.03 0.64
C TYR A 431 -0.89 -18.93 -0.59
N ASP A 432 -2.14 -19.11 -1.02
CA ASP A 432 -2.54 -19.82 -2.23
C ASP A 432 -3.85 -19.23 -2.81
N PRO A 433 -3.89 -17.89 -3.02
CA PRO A 433 -5.14 -17.17 -3.23
C PRO A 433 -5.75 -17.34 -4.62
N SER A 434 -5.06 -18.00 -5.57
CA SER A 434 -5.51 -18.03 -6.95
C SER A 434 -6.63 -19.01 -7.22
N LEU A 435 -7.56 -18.64 -8.11
CA LEU A 435 -8.56 -19.54 -8.69
C LEU A 435 -7.87 -20.44 -9.74
N ALA A 436 -7.63 -21.70 -9.39
CA ALA A 436 -6.92 -22.66 -10.23
C ALA A 436 -7.69 -23.02 -11.51
N VAL A 437 -6.99 -23.51 -12.54
CA VAL A 437 -7.59 -23.97 -13.80
C VAL A 437 -8.65 -25.03 -13.54
N GLY A 438 -9.83 -24.84 -14.13
CA GLY A 438 -11.01 -25.70 -13.98
C GLY A 438 -11.84 -25.42 -12.74
N GLN A 439 -11.35 -24.62 -11.80
CA GLN A 439 -12.12 -24.23 -10.62
C GLN A 439 -13.07 -23.07 -10.91
N THR A 440 -14.12 -22.98 -10.08
CA THR A 440 -15.18 -22.01 -10.24
C THR A 440 -15.42 -21.27 -8.92
N PHE A 441 -15.49 -19.94 -9.00
CA PHE A 441 -15.93 -19.06 -7.93
C PHE A 441 -17.27 -18.42 -8.30
N GLN A 442 -18.25 -18.46 -7.37
CA GLN A 442 -19.58 -17.87 -7.56
C GLN A 442 -19.87 -16.84 -6.47
N ASP A 443 -20.22 -15.62 -6.88
CA ASP A 443 -20.86 -14.63 -6.02
C ASP A 443 -22.36 -14.53 -6.40
N SER A 444 -23.19 -15.18 -5.62
CA SER A 444 -24.65 -15.18 -5.85
C SER A 444 -25.28 -13.80 -5.60
N ALA A 445 -24.67 -12.96 -4.72
CA ALA A 445 -25.16 -11.61 -4.45
C ALA A 445 -24.87 -10.66 -5.61
N ALA A 446 -23.72 -10.80 -6.26
CA ALA A 446 -23.37 -10.07 -7.47
C ALA A 446 -23.96 -10.70 -8.74
N GLY A 447 -24.53 -11.91 -8.64
CA GLY A 447 -25.09 -12.65 -9.77
C GLY A 447 -24.03 -13.04 -10.80
N VAL A 448 -22.79 -13.33 -10.38
CA VAL A 448 -21.68 -13.64 -11.28
C VAL A 448 -20.97 -14.93 -10.88
N THR A 449 -20.52 -15.67 -11.90
CA THR A 449 -19.72 -16.89 -11.75
C THR A 449 -18.48 -16.79 -12.63
N PHE A 450 -17.32 -17.09 -12.06
CA PHE A 450 -16.02 -17.10 -12.72
C PHE A 450 -15.49 -18.52 -12.79
N THR A 451 -14.88 -18.89 -13.93
CA THR A 451 -14.16 -20.17 -14.07
C THR A 451 -12.86 -19.93 -14.81
N THR A 452 -11.74 -20.29 -14.20
CA THR A 452 -10.43 -20.26 -14.89
C THR A 452 -10.39 -21.39 -15.92
N LYS A 453 -10.26 -21.04 -17.20
CA LYS A 453 -10.22 -22.02 -18.30
C LYS A 453 -8.84 -22.49 -18.63
N SER A 454 -7.87 -21.58 -18.61
CA SER A 454 -6.45 -21.87 -18.86
C SER A 454 -5.57 -20.78 -18.28
N VAL A 455 -4.35 -21.17 -17.93
CA VAL A 455 -3.25 -20.26 -17.59
C VAL A 455 -2.02 -20.72 -18.35
N THR A 456 -1.30 -19.80 -18.96
CA THR A 456 -0.07 -20.03 -19.73
C THR A 456 0.92 -18.90 -19.47
N SER A 457 2.15 -19.02 -19.94
CA SER A 457 3.12 -17.92 -19.89
C SER A 457 2.71 -16.67 -20.69
N ALA A 458 1.63 -16.73 -21.48
CA ALA A 458 1.09 -15.59 -22.22
C ALA A 458 -0.11 -14.93 -21.50
N GLY A 459 -0.58 -15.50 -20.38
CA GLY A 459 -1.71 -15.00 -19.60
C GLY A 459 -2.76 -16.08 -19.34
N ALA A 460 -4.01 -15.68 -19.05
CA ALA A 460 -5.09 -16.58 -18.68
C ALA A 460 -6.36 -16.37 -19.51
N ALA A 461 -7.19 -17.40 -19.58
CA ALA A 461 -8.57 -17.31 -20.08
C ALA A 461 -9.57 -17.59 -18.94
N VAL A 462 -10.53 -16.70 -18.76
CA VAL A 462 -11.56 -16.79 -17.72
C VAL A 462 -12.94 -16.74 -18.35
N SER A 463 -13.78 -17.71 -18.00
CA SER A 463 -15.23 -17.64 -18.29
C SER A 463 -15.92 -16.81 -17.20
N VAL A 464 -16.65 -15.81 -17.60
CA VAL A 464 -17.52 -14.99 -16.75
C VAL A 464 -18.96 -15.24 -17.17
N GLN A 465 -19.83 -15.63 -16.23
CA GLN A 465 -21.24 -15.89 -16.47
C GLN A 465 -22.08 -15.05 -15.51
N PHE A 466 -23.02 -14.28 -16.05
CA PHE A 466 -24.00 -13.53 -15.26
C PHE A 466 -25.30 -14.33 -15.17
N SER A 467 -25.83 -14.47 -13.95
CA SER A 467 -27.12 -15.11 -13.68
C SER A 467 -28.22 -14.06 -13.76
N GLY A 468 -29.01 -14.10 -14.83
CA GLY A 468 -30.09 -13.14 -15.10
C GLY A 468 -29.63 -12.02 -16.03
N GLY A 469 -30.36 -11.77 -17.13
CA GLY A 469 -30.02 -10.70 -18.07
C GLY A 469 -30.03 -9.34 -17.38
N HIS A 470 -28.91 -8.68 -17.49
CA HIS A 470 -28.75 -7.26 -17.22
C HIS A 470 -29.11 -6.46 -18.45
#